data_e44548e196624ec0dad19b0ffb3af7f9
#
_entry.id   e44548e196624ec0dad19b0ffb3af7f9
#
_cell.length_a   1.000
_cell.length_b   1.000
_cell.length_c   1.000
_cell.angle_alpha   90.00
_cell.angle_beta   90.00
_cell.angle_gamma   90.00
#
_symmetry.space_group_name_H-M   'P 1'
#
loop_
_entity.id
_entity.type
_entity.pdbx_description
1 polymer ?
#
loop_
_entity_poly.entity_id
_entity_poly.type
_entity_poly.pdbx_seq_one_letter_code
_entity_poly.pdbx_strand_id
1 'polypeptide(L)'
;MTKLELLYAQKSEKFGQVCALAARELGYGELSTLSVEDRIRVEDEAKQYVKQWEETVEMRTNFTIRPVTPLRHLLAEYHDICERILDEHEIVACLLAYRKRAQKRRRPASL
;
A
#
# COMPACT_ATOMS: atom_id res chain seq x y z
N MET A 1 -7.03 -14.74 10.58
CA MET A 1 -6.41 -13.78 9.63
C MET A 1 -5.27 -13.05 10.33
N THR A 2 -4.10 -13.04 9.73
CA THR A 2 -2.96 -12.31 10.28
C THR A 2 -3.10 -10.81 10.04
N LYS A 3 -2.35 -10.02 10.80
CA LYS A 3 -2.32 -8.56 10.62
C LYS A 3 -1.85 -8.16 9.22
N LEU A 4 -0.84 -8.87 8.67
CA LEU A 4 -0.37 -8.64 7.30
C LEU A 4 -1.45 -8.93 6.26
N GLU A 5 -2.17 -10.05 6.39
CA GLU A 5 -3.26 -10.38 5.48
C GLU A 5 -4.35 -9.31 5.49
N LEU A 6 -4.70 -8.81 6.67
CA LEU A 6 -5.68 -7.73 6.83
C LEU A 6 -5.18 -6.44 6.17
N LEU A 7 -3.92 -6.08 6.36
CA LEU A 7 -3.33 -4.89 5.76
C LEU A 7 -3.30 -4.99 4.22
N TYR A 8 -2.93 -6.15 3.67
CA TYR A 8 -2.97 -6.36 2.22
C TYR A 8 -4.38 -6.29 1.66
N ALA A 9 -5.37 -6.82 2.38
CA ALA A 9 -6.77 -6.70 1.99
C ALA A 9 -7.23 -5.24 1.97
N GLN A 10 -6.86 -4.46 2.97
CA GLN A 10 -7.14 -3.01 3.03
C GLN A 10 -6.45 -2.26 1.89
N LYS A 11 -5.20 -2.62 1.58
CA LYS A 11 -4.46 -2.05 0.46
C LYS A 11 -5.18 -2.27 -0.86
N SER A 12 -5.61 -3.50 -1.12
CA SER A 12 -6.36 -3.85 -2.34
C SER A 12 -7.67 -3.09 -2.45
N GLU A 13 -8.40 -2.97 -1.35
CA GLU A 13 -9.66 -2.23 -1.28
C GLU A 13 -9.44 -0.75 -1.60
N LYS A 14 -8.45 -0.12 -0.99
CA LYS A 14 -8.13 1.29 -1.22
C LYS A 14 -7.67 1.53 -2.65
N PHE A 15 -6.83 0.65 -3.20
CA PHE A 15 -6.42 0.73 -4.59
C PHE A 15 -7.62 0.62 -5.54
N GLY A 16 -8.58 -0.28 -5.24
CA GLY A 16 -9.83 -0.37 -5.99
C GLY A 16 -10.62 0.94 -5.98
N GLN A 17 -10.66 1.65 -4.86
CA GLN A 17 -11.29 2.97 -4.77
C GLN A 17 -10.55 4.02 -5.60
N VAL A 18 -9.22 3.98 -5.61
CA VAL A 18 -8.42 4.87 -6.48
C VAL A 18 -8.71 4.58 -7.95
N CYS A 19 -8.81 3.31 -8.34
CA CYS A 19 -9.20 2.91 -9.68
C CYS A 19 -10.59 3.43 -10.06
N ALA A 20 -11.54 3.39 -9.15
CA ALA A 20 -12.89 3.91 -9.40
C ALA A 20 -12.87 5.41 -9.68
N LEU A 21 -12.08 6.19 -8.96
CA LEU A 21 -11.91 7.61 -9.21
C LEU A 21 -11.17 7.87 -10.52
N ALA A 22 -10.14 7.09 -10.82
CA ALA A 22 -9.41 7.19 -12.09
C ALA A 22 -10.35 6.91 -13.27
N ALA A 23 -11.24 5.93 -13.15
CA ALA A 23 -12.23 5.64 -14.18
C ALA A 23 -13.15 6.85 -14.45
N ARG A 24 -13.58 7.53 -13.39
CA ARG A 24 -14.41 8.75 -13.53
C ARG A 24 -13.64 9.86 -14.24
N GLU A 25 -12.39 10.07 -13.87
CA GLU A 25 -11.54 11.09 -14.48
C GLU A 25 -11.30 10.81 -15.97
N LEU A 26 -11.20 9.55 -16.36
CA LEU A 26 -11.05 9.14 -17.76
C LEU A 26 -12.38 9.12 -18.53
N GLY A 27 -13.50 9.39 -17.86
CA GLY A 27 -14.82 9.40 -18.49
C GLY A 27 -15.46 8.03 -18.61
N TYR A 28 -14.93 7.02 -17.94
CA TYR A 28 -15.54 5.69 -17.89
C TYR A 28 -16.61 5.61 -16.79
N GLY A 29 -17.53 4.66 -16.94
CA GLY A 29 -18.52 4.34 -15.92
C GLY A 29 -17.96 3.41 -14.82
N GLU A 30 -18.81 2.49 -14.36
CA GLU A 30 -18.42 1.53 -13.33
C GLU A 30 -17.34 0.56 -13.83
N LEU A 31 -16.40 0.21 -12.95
CA LEU A 31 -15.30 -0.71 -13.27
C LEU A 31 -15.79 -2.08 -13.74
N SER A 32 -16.92 -2.55 -13.19
CA SER A 32 -17.49 -3.84 -13.56
C SER A 32 -17.97 -3.93 -15.00
N THR A 33 -18.24 -2.78 -15.64
CA THR A 33 -18.75 -2.71 -17.00
C THR A 33 -17.65 -2.50 -18.05
N LEU A 34 -16.41 -2.34 -17.61
CA LEU A 34 -15.29 -2.05 -18.50
C LEU A 34 -14.74 -3.32 -19.17
N SER A 35 -14.25 -3.16 -20.41
CA SER A 35 -13.46 -4.18 -21.08
C SER A 35 -12.12 -4.38 -20.36
N VAL A 36 -11.44 -5.49 -20.66
CA VAL A 36 -10.11 -5.77 -20.09
C VAL A 36 -9.12 -4.65 -20.44
N GLU A 37 -9.15 -4.17 -21.68
CA GLU A 37 -8.26 -3.09 -22.13
C GLU A 37 -8.50 -1.79 -21.37
N ASP A 38 -9.76 -1.43 -21.15
CA ASP A 38 -10.12 -0.22 -20.41
C ASP A 38 -9.77 -0.35 -18.93
N ARG A 39 -9.92 -1.54 -18.34
CA ARG A 39 -9.48 -1.80 -16.97
C ARG A 39 -7.97 -1.61 -16.82
N ILE A 40 -7.19 -2.09 -17.77
CA ILE A 40 -5.73 -1.92 -17.76
C ILE A 40 -5.38 -0.43 -17.81
N ARG A 41 -6.05 0.36 -18.63
CA ARG A 41 -5.84 1.81 -18.67
C ARG A 41 -6.17 2.48 -17.35
N VAL A 42 -7.27 2.10 -16.72
CA VAL A 42 -7.68 2.63 -15.41
C VAL A 42 -6.65 2.27 -14.34
N GLU A 43 -6.19 1.03 -14.31
CA GLU A 43 -5.16 0.59 -13.36
C GLU A 43 -3.84 1.34 -13.57
N ASP A 44 -3.42 1.54 -14.81
CA ASP A 44 -2.21 2.28 -15.14
C ASP A 44 -2.31 3.73 -14.68
N GLU A 45 -3.46 4.37 -14.89
CA GLU A 45 -3.72 5.72 -14.42
C GLU A 45 -3.70 5.80 -12.89
N ALA A 46 -4.32 4.83 -12.22
CA ALA A 46 -4.31 4.74 -10.76
C ALA A 46 -2.88 4.59 -10.22
N LYS A 47 -2.06 3.76 -10.86
CA LYS A 47 -0.64 3.60 -10.50
C LYS A 47 0.15 4.89 -10.69
N GLN A 48 -0.15 5.67 -11.74
CA GLN A 48 0.46 6.97 -11.96
C GLN A 48 0.11 7.95 -10.85
N TYR A 49 -1.14 7.98 -10.40
CA TYR A 49 -1.56 8.83 -9.28
C TYR A 49 -0.81 8.46 -7.99
N VAL A 50 -0.69 7.17 -7.70
CA VAL A 50 0.06 6.70 -6.52
C VAL A 50 1.52 7.12 -6.61
N LYS A 51 2.15 6.93 -7.75
CA LYS A 51 3.55 7.30 -7.98
C LYS A 51 3.77 8.80 -7.79
N GLN A 52 2.92 9.63 -8.39
CA GLN A 52 2.99 11.08 -8.25
C GLN A 52 2.80 11.52 -6.80
N TRP A 53 1.90 10.88 -6.08
CA TRP A 53 1.67 11.15 -4.67
C TRP A 53 2.91 10.84 -3.83
N GLU A 54 3.53 9.69 -4.03
CA GLU A 54 4.74 9.28 -3.33
C GLU A 54 5.89 10.26 -3.58
N GLU A 55 6.09 10.67 -4.81
CA GLU A 55 7.10 11.68 -5.17
C GLU A 55 6.82 13.02 -4.48
N THR A 56 5.56 13.44 -4.41
CA THR A 56 5.15 14.66 -3.73
C THR A 56 5.42 14.61 -2.24
N VAL A 57 5.13 13.46 -1.61
CA VAL A 57 5.37 13.26 -0.16
C VAL A 57 6.87 13.29 0.13
N GLU A 58 7.69 12.63 -0.67
CA GLU A 58 9.14 12.64 -0.51
C GLU A 58 9.73 14.04 -0.63
N MET A 59 9.23 14.85 -1.55
CA MET A 59 9.69 16.23 -1.75
C MET A 59 9.27 17.19 -0.64
N ARG A 60 8.24 16.84 0.13
CA ARG A 60 7.62 17.72 1.13
C ARG A 60 7.69 17.13 2.55
N THR A 61 8.81 16.56 2.91
CA THR A 61 9.01 15.90 4.23
C THR A 61 8.70 16.78 5.43
N ASN A 62 8.69 18.12 5.27
CA ASN A 62 8.47 19.06 6.38
C ASN A 62 7.10 19.78 6.32
N PHE A 63 6.22 19.40 5.40
CA PHE A 63 4.92 20.05 5.26
C PHE A 63 3.78 19.05 5.49
N THR A 64 2.82 19.47 6.34
CA THR A 64 1.59 18.71 6.51
C THR A 64 0.75 18.89 5.25
N ILE A 65 0.65 17.84 4.45
CA ILE A 65 -0.19 17.84 3.27
C ILE A 65 -1.61 17.54 3.71
N ARG A 66 -2.49 18.54 3.62
CA ARG A 66 -3.93 18.30 3.83
C ARG A 66 -4.55 17.86 2.51
N PRO A 67 -5.15 16.66 2.47
CA PRO A 67 -5.86 16.23 1.26
C PRO A 67 -7.09 17.13 1.05
N VAL A 68 -7.15 17.79 -0.12
CA VAL A 68 -8.22 18.73 -0.48
C VAL A 68 -9.27 18.08 -1.38
N THR A 69 -8.89 16.99 -2.07
CA THR A 69 -9.76 16.28 -3.00
C THR A 69 -9.99 14.85 -2.53
N PRO A 70 -11.11 14.21 -2.92
CA PRO A 70 -11.34 12.80 -2.60
C PRO A 70 -10.20 11.89 -3.06
N LEU A 71 -9.63 12.15 -4.23
CA LEU A 71 -8.49 11.38 -4.74
C LEU A 71 -7.26 11.50 -3.83
N ARG A 72 -6.91 12.72 -3.42
CA ARG A 72 -5.76 12.93 -2.52
C ARG A 72 -5.98 12.28 -1.17
N HIS A 73 -7.20 12.30 -0.66
CA HIS A 73 -7.56 11.65 0.59
C HIS A 73 -7.36 10.13 0.49
N LEU A 74 -7.83 9.51 -0.59
CA LEU A 74 -7.63 8.08 -0.84
C LEU A 74 -6.15 7.73 -1.01
N LEU A 75 -5.39 8.55 -1.71
CA LEU A 75 -3.95 8.35 -1.90
C LEU A 75 -3.20 8.44 -0.58
N ALA A 76 -3.58 9.37 0.30
CA ALA A 76 -2.99 9.49 1.63
C ALA A 76 -3.29 8.26 2.49
N GLU A 77 -4.53 7.76 2.47
CA GLU A 77 -4.92 6.54 3.17
C GLU A 77 -4.20 5.30 2.61
N TYR A 78 -4.09 5.20 1.30
CA TYR A 78 -3.38 4.12 0.63
C TYR A 78 -1.90 4.12 1.03
N HIS A 79 -1.25 5.27 1.02
CA HIS A 79 0.14 5.44 1.42
C HIS A 79 0.34 5.01 2.89
N ASP A 80 -0.55 5.42 3.78
CA ASP A 80 -0.51 5.04 5.20
C ASP A 80 -0.58 3.52 5.37
N ILE A 81 -1.45 2.85 4.62
CA ILE A 81 -1.55 1.38 4.64
C ILE A 81 -0.24 0.74 4.16
N CYS A 82 0.36 1.26 3.09
CA CYS A 82 1.64 0.77 2.58
C CYS A 82 2.76 0.91 3.62
N GLU A 83 2.81 2.03 4.32
CA GLU A 83 3.77 2.26 5.42
C GLU A 83 3.56 1.26 6.56
N ARG A 84 2.33 0.99 6.93
CA ARG A 84 2.00 -0.01 7.96
C ARG A 84 2.42 -1.42 7.54
N ILE A 85 2.28 -1.75 6.25
CA ILE A 85 2.73 -3.05 5.73
C ILE A 85 4.26 -3.16 5.85
N LEU A 86 5.00 -2.13 5.48
CA LEU A 86 6.45 -2.12 5.61
C LEU A 86 6.89 -2.25 7.06
N ASP A 87 6.26 -1.53 7.97
CA ASP A 87 6.53 -1.61 9.41
C ASP A 87 6.26 -3.02 9.93
N GLU A 88 5.16 -3.64 9.54
CA GLU A 88 4.82 -5.00 9.98
C GLU A 88 5.81 -6.04 9.44
N HIS A 89 6.26 -5.91 8.20
CA HIS A 89 7.31 -6.78 7.66
C HIS A 89 8.61 -6.63 8.44
N GLU A 90 8.97 -5.42 8.80
CA GLU A 90 10.17 -5.14 9.59
C GLU A 90 10.08 -5.77 10.98
N ILE A 91 8.94 -5.64 11.65
CA ILE A 91 8.68 -6.24 12.96
C ILE A 91 8.81 -7.77 12.87
N VAL A 92 8.19 -8.40 11.86
CA VAL A 92 8.25 -9.85 11.65
C VAL A 92 9.70 -10.29 11.41
N ALA A 93 10.44 -9.56 10.57
CA ALA A 93 11.85 -9.86 10.32
C ALA A 93 12.70 -9.77 11.58
N CYS A 94 12.48 -8.77 12.43
CA CYS A 94 13.16 -8.62 13.72
C CYS A 94 12.84 -9.76 14.67
N LEU A 95 11.57 -10.18 14.74
CA LEU A 95 11.15 -11.32 15.56
C LEU A 95 11.78 -12.63 15.10
N LEU A 96 11.84 -12.86 13.80
CA LEU A 96 12.48 -14.05 13.24
C LEU A 96 13.98 -14.07 13.53
N ALA A 97 14.66 -12.94 13.40
CA ALA A 97 16.07 -12.80 13.71
C ALA A 97 16.33 -13.06 15.20
N TYR A 98 15.47 -12.56 16.08
CA TYR A 98 15.53 -12.81 17.50
C TYR A 98 15.37 -14.30 17.84
N ARG A 99 14.40 -14.96 17.23
CA ARG A 99 14.18 -16.41 17.40
C ARG A 99 15.40 -17.23 16.97
N LYS A 100 16.01 -16.88 15.85
CA LYS A 100 17.23 -17.57 15.39
C LYS A 100 18.38 -17.40 16.37
N ARG A 101 18.57 -16.21 16.92
CA ARG A 101 19.60 -15.95 17.94
C ARG A 101 19.31 -16.73 19.22
N ALA A 102 18.07 -16.75 19.68
CA ALA A 102 17.67 -17.51 20.85
C ALA A 102 17.89 -19.01 20.68
N GLN A 103 17.59 -19.56 19.51
CA GLN A 103 17.84 -20.96 19.20
C GLN A 103 19.34 -21.30 19.18
N LYS A 104 20.18 -20.43 18.63
CA LYS A 104 21.63 -20.60 18.66
C LYS A 104 22.19 -20.59 20.08
N ARG A 105 21.66 -19.74 20.96
CA ARG A 105 22.06 -19.67 22.37
C ARG A 105 21.63 -20.88 23.19
N ARG A 106 20.48 -21.49 22.81
CA ARG A 106 19.91 -22.65 23.49
C ARG A 106 20.51 -23.98 23.04
N ARG A 107 21.16 -24.01 21.88
CA ARG A 107 21.89 -25.21 21.49
C ARG A 107 23.04 -25.41 22.43
N PRO A 108 23.08 -26.53 23.18
CA PRO A 108 24.27 -26.87 23.93
C PRO A 108 25.45 -26.86 22.97
N ALA A 109 26.55 -26.26 23.39
CA ALA A 109 27.78 -26.35 22.63
C ALA A 109 27.98 -27.81 22.28
N SER A 110 27.75 -28.13 21.02
CA SER A 110 27.88 -29.53 20.60
C SER A 110 29.31 -29.95 20.76
N LEU A 111 29.42 -30.81 21.58
CA LEU A 111 30.63 -31.58 21.78
C LEU A 111 31.06 -32.25 20.50
#